data_0ddb0696ca24e83f826801ae0ffe9863
#
_entry.id   0ddb0696ca24e83f826801ae0ffe9863
#
_cell.length_a   1.000
_cell.length_b   1.000
_cell.length_c   1.000
_cell.angle_alpha   90.00
_cell.angle_beta   90.00
_cell.angle_gamma   90.00
#
_symmetry.space_group_name_H-M   'P 1'
#
loop_
_entity.id
_entity.type
_entity.pdbx_description
1 polymer ?
#
loop_
_entity_poly.entity_id
_entity_poly.type
_entity_poly.pdbx_seq_one_letter_code
_entity_poly.pdbx_strand_id
1 'polypeptide(L)'
;MILPCLSRRSPPIWRIPSARYASSKSSDPLRILFCGTDDFSIASLRAVHDEHQQNPSLIDALHVAHRPGKLGGRGNKLLREAPIKSAAHELGLPTHVIDTFTGWTPPTAFNLIIAVSFGLFVPPRILNAAKYGGLNLHPSLLPDLHGPAPLVHTLLNQDKKTGVTVQTLHHAHFDRGTLIDQTPHPGVDIPDPDTCTPAQLSRHLAPMGAEMLVNVLRSRAFVPPLKEVGWFQSAGLKDRPIRHAPKISKEDMRVDFKTWSADRIVRTLRILGELWDDSIFEQLCNRKDDGPRRIKIHQVRVAELDQLESDIEIIPEPFWSPVHGCVAHYTPDRKVVCLESFTVEGQGRGTGNEYVLPRLKDDYKFLDL
;
A
#
# COMPACT_ATOMS: atom_id res chain seq x y z
N MET A 1 44.12 -16.06 -9.52
CA MET A 1 43.42 -15.65 -8.27
C MET A 1 41.95 -15.68 -8.62
N ILE A 2 41.22 -16.78 -8.26
CA ILE A 2 39.84 -17.03 -8.64
C ILE A 2 38.97 -16.55 -7.47
N LEU A 3 38.13 -15.55 -7.72
CA LEU A 3 37.17 -15.04 -6.75
C LEU A 3 36.03 -16.06 -6.54
N PRO A 4 35.62 -16.36 -5.30
CA PRO A 4 34.50 -17.29 -5.07
C PRO A 4 33.17 -16.62 -5.41
N CYS A 5 32.36 -17.34 -6.19
CA CYS A 5 30.98 -17.02 -6.53
C CYS A 5 30.13 -17.00 -5.26
N LEU A 6 29.62 -15.83 -4.88
CA LEU A 6 28.67 -15.69 -3.79
C LEU A 6 27.34 -16.33 -4.23
N SER A 7 27.03 -17.50 -3.71
CA SER A 7 25.75 -18.17 -3.85
C SER A 7 24.66 -17.29 -3.23
N ARG A 8 23.76 -16.78 -4.07
CA ARG A 8 22.50 -16.13 -3.61
C ARG A 8 21.69 -17.19 -2.87
N ARG A 9 21.65 -17.10 -1.55
CA ARG A 9 20.70 -17.89 -0.75
C ARG A 9 19.30 -17.41 -1.08
N SER A 10 18.47 -18.29 -1.63
CA SER A 10 17.04 -18.07 -1.77
C SER A 10 16.43 -17.81 -0.39
N PRO A 11 15.46 -16.87 -0.25
CA PRO A 11 14.81 -16.65 1.03
C PRO A 11 14.14 -17.93 1.51
N PRO A 12 14.06 -18.18 2.83
CA PRO A 12 13.46 -19.38 3.37
C PRO A 12 11.98 -19.45 2.94
N ILE A 13 11.62 -20.54 2.25
CA ILE A 13 10.23 -20.83 1.91
C ILE A 13 9.55 -21.20 3.24
N TRP A 14 8.71 -20.33 3.75
CA TRP A 14 7.84 -20.60 4.91
C TRP A 14 6.79 -21.62 4.48
N ARG A 15 7.07 -22.90 4.66
CA ARG A 15 6.05 -23.94 4.52
C ARG A 15 5.17 -23.92 5.77
N ILE A 16 3.96 -23.40 5.65
CA ILE A 16 2.93 -23.57 6.68
C ILE A 16 2.62 -25.07 6.74
N PRO A 17 2.68 -25.73 7.93
CA PRO A 17 2.45 -27.16 8.02
C PRO A 17 1.07 -27.53 7.48
N SER A 18 1.01 -28.44 6.51
CA SER A 18 -0.22 -28.89 5.85
C SER A 18 -1.27 -29.50 6.81
N ALA A 19 -0.85 -29.90 8.00
CA ALA A 19 -1.72 -30.44 9.04
C ALA A 19 -2.82 -29.49 9.55
N ARG A 20 -2.69 -28.17 9.33
CA ARG A 20 -3.74 -27.19 9.71
C ARG A 20 -4.98 -27.25 8.82
N TYR A 21 -4.90 -27.85 7.66
CA TYR A 21 -5.93 -27.78 6.61
C TYR A 21 -6.69 -29.09 6.38
N ALA A 22 -6.47 -30.12 7.21
CA ALA A 22 -7.29 -31.34 7.16
C ALA A 22 -8.74 -30.99 7.55
N SER A 23 -9.67 -31.05 6.63
CA SER A 23 -11.09 -30.76 6.84
C SER A 23 -11.95 -31.90 6.31
N SER A 24 -13.00 -32.26 7.06
CA SER A 24 -14.06 -33.17 6.63
C SER A 24 -15.16 -32.44 5.83
N LYS A 25 -15.04 -31.12 5.62
CA LYS A 25 -16.05 -30.33 4.90
C LYS A 25 -16.02 -30.61 3.41
N SER A 26 -17.19 -30.61 2.78
CA SER A 26 -17.38 -30.75 1.35
C SER A 26 -17.99 -29.47 0.75
N SER A 27 -17.69 -29.20 -0.49
CA SER A 27 -18.32 -28.13 -1.27
C SER A 27 -18.68 -28.65 -2.66
N ASP A 28 -19.62 -27.99 -3.33
CA ASP A 28 -19.73 -28.11 -4.77
C ASP A 28 -18.44 -27.62 -5.42
N PRO A 29 -18.15 -28.02 -6.67
CA PRO A 29 -17.08 -27.39 -7.45
C PRO A 29 -17.29 -25.87 -7.50
N LEU A 30 -16.22 -25.13 -7.26
CA LEU A 30 -16.26 -23.69 -7.12
C LEU A 30 -16.33 -23.01 -8.48
N ARG A 31 -17.31 -22.14 -8.67
CA ARG A 31 -17.36 -21.16 -9.75
C ARG A 31 -17.10 -19.80 -9.15
N ILE A 32 -15.88 -19.31 -9.36
CA ILE A 32 -15.32 -18.17 -8.66
C ILE A 32 -15.42 -16.90 -9.51
N LEU A 33 -15.95 -15.83 -8.92
CA LEU A 33 -15.75 -14.47 -9.40
C LEU A 33 -14.62 -13.82 -8.58
N PHE A 34 -13.43 -13.72 -9.19
CA PHE A 34 -12.27 -13.09 -8.58
C PHE A 34 -12.26 -11.59 -8.89
N CYS A 35 -12.38 -10.75 -7.87
CA CYS A 35 -12.41 -9.30 -7.97
C CYS A 35 -11.07 -8.73 -7.52
N GLY A 36 -10.33 -8.07 -8.41
CA GLY A 36 -8.98 -7.56 -8.09
C GLY A 36 -8.56 -6.36 -8.92
N THR A 37 -7.38 -5.80 -8.61
CA THR A 37 -6.89 -4.60 -9.31
C THR A 37 -5.37 -4.60 -9.52
N ASP A 38 -4.58 -4.83 -8.48
CA ASP A 38 -3.14 -4.57 -8.38
C ASP A 38 -2.29 -5.85 -8.35
N ASP A 39 -0.97 -5.67 -8.21
CA ASP A 39 0.00 -6.78 -8.18
C ASP A 39 -0.22 -7.74 -6.99
N PHE A 40 -0.74 -7.24 -5.87
CA PHE A 40 -1.09 -8.09 -4.72
C PHE A 40 -2.24 -9.03 -5.08
N SER A 41 -3.25 -8.53 -5.79
CA SER A 41 -4.35 -9.36 -6.28
C SER A 41 -3.92 -10.31 -7.40
N ILE A 42 -2.97 -9.92 -8.26
CA ILE A 42 -2.44 -10.77 -9.33
C ILE A 42 -1.74 -12.01 -8.78
N ALA A 43 -0.95 -11.88 -7.71
CA ALA A 43 -0.31 -13.03 -7.07
C ALA A 43 -1.35 -14.06 -6.60
N SER A 44 -2.42 -13.59 -5.97
CA SER A 44 -3.54 -14.43 -5.54
C SER A 44 -4.31 -15.05 -6.72
N LEU A 45 -4.56 -14.26 -7.77
CA LEU A 45 -5.23 -14.76 -8.99
C LEU A 45 -4.42 -15.90 -9.62
N ARG A 46 -3.11 -15.74 -9.79
CA ARG A 46 -2.24 -16.77 -10.37
C ARG A 46 -2.26 -18.06 -9.53
N ALA A 47 -2.17 -17.96 -8.21
CA ALA A 47 -2.24 -19.12 -7.33
C ALA A 47 -3.60 -19.85 -7.39
N VAL A 48 -4.70 -19.11 -7.45
CA VAL A 48 -6.05 -19.69 -7.61
C VAL A 48 -6.23 -20.29 -9.00
N HIS A 49 -5.64 -19.69 -10.05
CA HIS A 49 -5.64 -20.25 -11.38
C HIS A 49 -4.82 -21.54 -11.46
N ASP A 50 -3.64 -21.59 -10.85
CA ASP A 50 -2.83 -22.80 -10.81
C ASP A 50 -3.57 -23.94 -10.11
N GLU A 51 -4.29 -23.61 -9.00
CA GLU A 51 -5.17 -24.57 -8.33
C GLU A 51 -6.32 -25.03 -9.22
N HIS A 52 -6.93 -24.12 -10.00
CA HIS A 52 -7.98 -24.46 -10.96
C HIS A 52 -7.47 -25.45 -12.02
N GLN A 53 -6.26 -25.26 -12.55
CA GLN A 53 -5.65 -26.16 -13.51
C GLN A 53 -5.30 -27.54 -12.92
N GLN A 54 -4.81 -27.56 -11.66
CA GLN A 54 -4.38 -28.78 -10.99
C GLN A 54 -5.54 -29.57 -10.37
N ASN A 55 -6.62 -28.89 -9.97
CA ASN A 55 -7.74 -29.49 -9.23
C ASN A 55 -9.10 -28.98 -9.75
N PRO A 56 -9.49 -29.36 -10.96
CA PRO A 56 -10.78 -28.94 -11.54
C PRO A 56 -11.99 -29.44 -10.77
N SER A 57 -11.84 -30.48 -9.95
CA SER A 57 -12.89 -30.95 -9.04
C SER A 57 -13.15 -30.00 -7.87
N LEU A 58 -12.18 -29.17 -7.51
CA LEU A 58 -12.34 -28.12 -6.51
C LEU A 58 -12.80 -26.81 -7.14
N ILE A 59 -12.18 -26.38 -8.25
CA ILE A 59 -12.52 -25.14 -8.94
C ILE A 59 -12.92 -25.47 -10.39
N ASP A 60 -14.20 -25.33 -10.69
CA ASP A 60 -14.81 -25.60 -12.00
C ASP A 60 -14.65 -24.41 -12.96
N ALA A 61 -14.83 -23.17 -12.45
CA ALA A 61 -14.72 -21.97 -13.26
C ALA A 61 -14.09 -20.80 -12.47
N LEU A 62 -13.28 -20.00 -13.19
CA LEU A 62 -12.63 -18.81 -12.64
C LEU A 62 -12.80 -17.65 -13.62
N HIS A 63 -13.51 -16.60 -13.20
CA HIS A 63 -13.68 -15.35 -13.93
C HIS A 63 -13.11 -14.20 -13.14
N VAL A 64 -12.63 -13.15 -13.83
CA VAL A 64 -11.99 -11.99 -13.21
C VAL A 64 -12.85 -10.75 -13.37
N ALA A 65 -13.14 -10.06 -12.28
CA ALA A 65 -13.73 -8.74 -12.28
C ALA A 65 -12.72 -7.66 -11.95
N HIS A 66 -12.69 -6.59 -12.71
CA HIS A 66 -11.78 -5.47 -12.47
C HIS A 66 -12.47 -4.12 -12.71
N ARG A 67 -11.87 -3.06 -12.17
CA ARG A 67 -12.33 -1.68 -12.41
C ARG A 67 -12.03 -1.25 -13.86
N PRO A 68 -12.82 -0.32 -14.42
CA PRO A 68 -12.46 0.31 -15.70
C PRO A 68 -11.13 1.06 -15.58
N GLY A 69 -10.43 1.17 -16.68
CA GLY A 69 -9.23 2.00 -16.77
C GLY A 69 -9.53 3.46 -16.45
N LYS A 70 -8.55 4.16 -15.89
CA LYS A 70 -8.66 5.58 -15.56
C LYS A 70 -7.76 6.40 -16.48
N LEU A 71 -8.29 7.50 -16.98
CA LEU A 71 -7.48 8.48 -17.69
C LEU A 71 -6.51 9.15 -16.71
N GLY A 72 -5.28 9.32 -17.14
CA GLY A 72 -4.22 9.93 -16.36
C GLY A 72 -3.12 10.53 -17.22
N GLY A 73 -2.03 10.98 -16.59
CA GLY A 73 -0.94 11.68 -17.27
C GLY A 73 -1.29 13.14 -17.58
N ARG A 74 -0.37 13.85 -18.25
CA ARG A 74 -0.57 15.25 -18.59
C ARG A 74 -1.74 15.40 -19.57
N GLY A 75 -2.77 16.14 -19.17
CA GLY A 75 -3.99 16.34 -19.96
C GLY A 75 -4.93 15.12 -20.01
N ASN A 76 -4.81 14.16 -19.08
CA ASN A 76 -5.67 12.97 -19.00
C ASN A 76 -5.75 12.17 -20.33
N LYS A 77 -4.64 12.07 -21.06
CA LYS A 77 -4.60 11.42 -22.39
C LYS A 77 -4.20 9.94 -22.32
N LEU A 78 -3.63 9.49 -21.22
CA LEU A 78 -3.15 8.12 -21.06
C LEU A 78 -4.19 7.29 -20.29
N LEU A 79 -4.78 6.29 -20.96
CA LEU A 79 -5.63 5.30 -20.28
C LEU A 79 -4.75 4.32 -19.49
N ARG A 80 -4.91 4.31 -18.16
CA ARG A 80 -4.27 3.35 -17.26
C ARG A 80 -5.28 2.29 -16.87
N GLU A 81 -5.12 1.11 -17.44
CA GLU A 81 -5.95 -0.04 -17.11
C GLU A 81 -5.54 -0.67 -15.77
N ALA A 82 -6.45 -1.43 -15.15
CA ALA A 82 -6.14 -2.20 -13.96
C ALA A 82 -5.12 -3.30 -14.32
N PRO A 83 -3.97 -3.42 -13.62
CA PRO A 83 -2.92 -4.39 -13.94
C PRO A 83 -3.44 -5.84 -14.04
N ILE A 84 -4.41 -6.21 -13.22
CA ILE A 84 -5.01 -7.56 -13.22
C ILE A 84 -5.68 -7.92 -14.55
N LYS A 85 -6.13 -6.94 -15.35
CA LYS A 85 -6.71 -7.19 -16.68
C LYS A 85 -5.73 -7.90 -17.60
N SER A 86 -4.49 -7.42 -17.65
CA SER A 86 -3.43 -8.03 -18.46
C SER A 86 -3.11 -9.44 -17.96
N ALA A 87 -2.98 -9.62 -16.65
CA ALA A 87 -2.73 -10.93 -16.05
C ALA A 87 -3.86 -11.94 -16.34
N ALA A 88 -5.12 -11.51 -16.24
CA ALA A 88 -6.26 -12.36 -16.58
C ALA A 88 -6.26 -12.78 -18.05
N HIS A 89 -5.92 -11.86 -18.94
CA HIS A 89 -5.83 -12.13 -20.37
C HIS A 89 -4.69 -13.11 -20.70
N GLU A 90 -3.51 -12.95 -20.07
CA GLU A 90 -2.39 -13.90 -20.19
C GLU A 90 -2.76 -15.31 -19.74
N LEU A 91 -3.65 -15.43 -18.73
CA LEU A 91 -4.14 -16.69 -18.19
C LEU A 91 -5.34 -17.25 -18.98
N GLY A 92 -5.81 -16.57 -20.02
CA GLY A 92 -6.98 -16.98 -20.81
C GLY A 92 -8.31 -16.90 -20.04
N LEU A 93 -8.38 -16.11 -18.96
CA LEU A 93 -9.55 -16.03 -18.10
C LEU A 93 -10.59 -14.99 -18.61
N PRO A 94 -11.89 -15.30 -18.54
CA PRO A 94 -12.94 -14.33 -18.85
C PRO A 94 -12.89 -13.14 -17.90
N THR A 95 -13.03 -11.92 -18.45
CA THR A 95 -12.98 -10.68 -17.66
C THR A 95 -14.29 -9.90 -17.70
N HIS A 96 -14.61 -9.22 -16.60
CA HIS A 96 -15.79 -8.38 -16.42
C HIS A 96 -15.37 -7.01 -15.91
N VAL A 97 -15.73 -5.95 -16.62
CA VAL A 97 -15.49 -4.58 -16.18
C VAL A 97 -16.61 -4.13 -15.27
N ILE A 98 -16.30 -3.76 -14.04
CA ILE A 98 -17.28 -3.32 -13.05
C ILE A 98 -16.88 -1.94 -12.53
N ASP A 99 -17.58 -0.91 -12.96
CA ASP A 99 -17.44 0.44 -12.40
C ASP A 99 -18.27 0.61 -11.14
N THR A 100 -19.48 0.07 -11.16
CA THR A 100 -20.36 -0.04 -10.01
C THR A 100 -21.16 -1.34 -10.09
N PHE A 101 -21.52 -1.87 -8.94
CA PHE A 101 -22.47 -3.00 -8.93
C PHE A 101 -23.93 -2.59 -9.17
N THR A 102 -24.24 -1.30 -9.21
CA THR A 102 -25.60 -0.82 -9.50
C THR A 102 -26.02 -1.27 -10.90
N GLY A 103 -27.12 -2.03 -10.98
CA GLY A 103 -27.59 -2.59 -12.24
C GLY A 103 -26.75 -3.73 -12.84
N TRP A 104 -25.57 -4.02 -12.29
CA TRP A 104 -24.74 -5.13 -12.75
C TRP A 104 -25.27 -6.46 -12.22
N THR A 105 -25.39 -7.44 -13.08
CA THR A 105 -25.70 -8.83 -12.72
C THR A 105 -24.61 -9.75 -13.26
N PRO A 106 -24.23 -10.80 -12.52
CA PRO A 106 -23.28 -11.78 -13.02
C PRO A 106 -23.79 -12.43 -14.32
N PRO A 107 -22.97 -12.52 -15.37
CA PRO A 107 -23.39 -13.16 -16.64
C PRO A 107 -23.51 -14.67 -16.54
N THR A 108 -22.97 -15.26 -15.48
CA THR A 108 -23.06 -16.68 -15.14
C THR A 108 -23.18 -16.84 -13.63
N ALA A 109 -23.66 -18.00 -13.19
CA ALA A 109 -23.82 -18.27 -11.76
C ALA A 109 -22.46 -18.56 -11.10
N PHE A 110 -22.03 -17.70 -10.20
CA PHE A 110 -20.91 -17.91 -9.29
C PHE A 110 -21.41 -18.42 -7.94
N ASN A 111 -20.65 -19.30 -7.30
CA ASN A 111 -20.97 -19.79 -5.96
C ASN A 111 -20.00 -19.32 -4.88
N LEU A 112 -18.91 -18.64 -5.27
CA LEU A 112 -17.97 -17.97 -4.37
C LEU A 112 -17.44 -16.69 -5.01
N ILE A 113 -17.33 -15.62 -4.23
CA ILE A 113 -16.71 -14.37 -4.63
C ILE A 113 -15.38 -14.24 -3.87
N ILE A 114 -14.32 -13.85 -4.54
CA ILE A 114 -13.04 -13.53 -3.90
C ILE A 114 -12.69 -12.08 -4.23
N ALA A 115 -12.46 -11.24 -3.22
CA ALA A 115 -12.07 -9.85 -3.39
C ALA A 115 -10.69 -9.61 -2.80
N VAL A 116 -9.75 -9.12 -3.63
CA VAL A 116 -8.38 -8.77 -3.24
C VAL A 116 -8.04 -7.43 -3.87
N SER A 117 -7.82 -6.39 -3.08
CA SER A 117 -7.49 -5.03 -3.57
C SER A 117 -8.49 -4.51 -4.63
N PHE A 118 -9.77 -4.81 -4.51
CA PHE A 118 -10.76 -4.49 -5.54
C PHE A 118 -11.26 -3.04 -5.48
N GLY A 119 -11.33 -2.48 -4.25
CA GLY A 119 -11.73 -1.09 -4.02
C GLY A 119 -13.22 -0.80 -4.20
N LEU A 120 -14.08 -1.82 -4.39
CA LEU A 120 -15.54 -1.72 -4.36
C LEU A 120 -16.13 -2.60 -3.29
N PHE A 121 -17.19 -2.10 -2.66
CA PHE A 121 -18.02 -2.90 -1.78
C PHE A 121 -18.88 -3.87 -2.60
N VAL A 122 -18.78 -5.16 -2.29
CA VAL A 122 -19.63 -6.18 -2.92
C VAL A 122 -21.00 -6.19 -2.21
N PRO A 123 -22.09 -5.80 -2.88
CA PRO A 123 -23.36 -5.60 -2.20
C PRO A 123 -24.03 -6.94 -1.81
N PRO A 124 -24.89 -6.91 -0.78
CA PRO A 124 -25.57 -8.10 -0.27
C PRO A 124 -26.29 -8.92 -1.35
N ARG A 125 -26.91 -8.27 -2.34
CA ARG A 125 -27.61 -8.99 -3.43
C ARG A 125 -26.68 -9.88 -4.25
N ILE A 126 -25.40 -9.50 -4.40
CA ILE A 126 -24.39 -10.27 -5.11
C ILE A 126 -23.82 -11.36 -4.19
N LEU A 127 -23.51 -11.02 -2.92
CA LEU A 127 -23.04 -11.99 -1.94
C LEU A 127 -24.05 -13.09 -1.65
N ASN A 128 -25.33 -12.76 -1.50
CA ASN A 128 -26.40 -13.72 -1.21
C ASN A 128 -26.73 -14.62 -2.41
N ALA A 129 -26.41 -14.19 -3.64
CA ALA A 129 -26.54 -15.02 -4.83
C ALA A 129 -25.45 -16.10 -4.92
N ALA A 130 -24.32 -15.92 -4.23
CA ALA A 130 -23.25 -16.89 -4.15
C ALA A 130 -23.45 -17.82 -2.96
N LYS A 131 -23.61 -19.14 -3.20
CA LYS A 131 -23.87 -20.16 -2.16
C LYS A 131 -22.92 -20.08 -0.97
N TYR A 132 -21.65 -19.76 -1.23
CA TYR A 132 -20.60 -19.66 -0.21
C TYR A 132 -20.23 -18.21 0.11
N GLY A 133 -21.05 -17.23 -0.32
CA GLY A 133 -20.79 -15.81 -0.08
C GLY A 133 -19.50 -15.34 -0.72
N GLY A 134 -18.65 -14.70 0.06
CA GLY A 134 -17.39 -14.20 -0.46
C GLY A 134 -16.26 -14.20 0.57
N LEU A 135 -15.03 -14.21 0.07
CA LEU A 135 -13.78 -14.10 0.81
C LEU A 135 -13.05 -12.81 0.44
N ASN A 136 -12.34 -12.25 1.39
CA ASN A 136 -11.40 -11.17 1.19
C ASN A 136 -10.03 -11.58 1.72
N LEU A 137 -8.99 -11.32 0.94
CA LEU A 137 -7.61 -11.39 1.42
C LEU A 137 -7.14 -9.97 1.73
N HIS A 138 -6.78 -9.73 2.97
CA HIS A 138 -6.39 -8.43 3.50
C HIS A 138 -4.94 -8.44 4.01
N PRO A 139 -4.07 -7.49 3.58
CA PRO A 139 -2.67 -7.49 3.96
C PRO A 139 -2.42 -6.78 5.29
N SER A 140 -3.07 -7.26 6.35
CA SER A 140 -2.80 -6.92 7.76
C SER A 140 -3.23 -8.06 8.68
N LEU A 141 -2.88 -7.94 9.96
CA LEU A 141 -3.36 -8.83 11.03
C LEU A 141 -4.69 -8.32 11.58
N LEU A 142 -5.79 -8.53 10.85
CA LEU A 142 -7.12 -8.09 11.28
C LEU A 142 -7.47 -8.55 12.71
N PRO A 143 -8.22 -7.75 13.48
CA PRO A 143 -8.94 -6.52 13.09
C PRO A 143 -8.07 -5.26 13.04
N ASP A 144 -6.77 -5.34 13.36
CA ASP A 144 -5.86 -4.20 13.33
C ASP A 144 -5.56 -3.79 11.88
N LEU A 145 -5.44 -2.48 11.64
CA LEU A 145 -5.22 -1.88 10.32
C LEU A 145 -6.28 -2.33 9.28
N HIS A 146 -7.56 -2.41 9.72
CA HIS A 146 -8.67 -2.53 8.78
C HIS A 146 -8.81 -1.25 7.94
N GLY A 147 -9.25 -1.37 6.67
CA GLY A 147 -9.42 -0.25 5.77
C GLY A 147 -8.55 -0.33 4.51
N PRO A 148 -8.59 0.69 3.64
CA PRO A 148 -8.08 0.60 2.27
C PRO A 148 -6.56 0.73 2.12
N ALA A 149 -5.81 1.13 3.14
CA ALA A 149 -4.37 1.40 3.02
C ALA A 149 -3.50 0.71 4.11
N PRO A 150 -3.70 -0.59 4.42
CA PRO A 150 -3.02 -1.26 5.53
C PRO A 150 -1.49 -1.25 5.40
N LEU A 151 -0.93 -1.53 4.22
CA LEU A 151 0.52 -1.56 4.00
C LEU A 151 1.18 -0.20 4.26
N VAL A 152 0.52 0.88 3.84
CA VAL A 152 1.01 2.25 4.03
C VAL A 152 1.02 2.59 5.52
N HIS A 153 -0.08 2.33 6.23
CA HIS A 153 -0.18 2.61 7.66
C HIS A 153 0.73 1.72 8.50
N THR A 154 0.96 0.45 8.12
CA THR A 154 1.96 -0.41 8.73
C THR A 154 3.34 0.27 8.76
N LEU A 155 3.77 0.82 7.62
CA LEU A 155 5.09 1.46 7.51
C LEU A 155 5.12 2.85 8.17
N LEU A 156 4.05 3.65 8.04
CA LEU A 156 3.96 4.95 8.72
C LEU A 156 4.01 4.81 10.25
N ASN A 157 3.38 3.77 10.79
CA ASN A 157 3.39 3.45 12.22
C ASN A 157 4.71 2.82 12.68
N GLN A 158 5.66 2.55 11.78
CA GLN A 158 6.94 1.90 12.10
C GLN A 158 6.77 0.51 12.73
N ASP A 159 5.71 -0.20 12.35
CA ASP A 159 5.50 -1.57 12.79
C ASP A 159 6.70 -2.43 12.35
N LYS A 160 7.11 -3.37 13.19
CA LYS A 160 8.22 -4.29 12.87
C LYS A 160 7.70 -5.62 12.32
N LYS A 161 6.43 -5.91 12.57
CA LYS A 161 5.75 -7.14 12.14
C LYS A 161 4.40 -6.82 11.54
N THR A 162 4.00 -7.64 10.60
CA THR A 162 2.70 -7.57 9.93
C THR A 162 2.27 -8.97 9.49
N GLY A 163 1.28 -9.09 8.65
CA GLY A 163 0.83 -10.36 8.10
C GLY A 163 -0.32 -10.21 7.13
N VAL A 164 -0.99 -11.30 6.86
CA VAL A 164 -2.15 -11.37 5.97
C VAL A 164 -3.29 -12.09 6.67
N THR A 165 -4.51 -11.77 6.29
CA THR A 165 -5.75 -12.37 6.81
C THR A 165 -6.69 -12.71 5.67
N VAL A 166 -7.25 -13.92 5.68
CA VAL A 166 -8.42 -14.28 4.88
C VAL A 166 -9.66 -14.20 5.76
N GLN A 167 -10.64 -13.43 5.34
CA GLN A 167 -11.92 -13.26 6.04
C GLN A 167 -13.09 -13.44 5.09
N THR A 168 -14.31 -13.62 5.62
CA THR A 168 -15.52 -13.53 4.82
C THR A 168 -15.82 -12.08 4.43
N LEU A 169 -16.48 -11.86 3.31
CA LEU A 169 -17.06 -10.54 3.00
C LEU A 169 -18.29 -10.29 3.89
N HIS A 170 -18.33 -9.12 4.53
CA HIS A 170 -19.42 -8.71 5.38
C HIS A 170 -20.49 -7.93 4.60
N HIS A 171 -21.77 -8.10 4.96
CA HIS A 171 -22.91 -7.53 4.24
C HIS A 171 -23.03 -6.00 4.29
N ALA A 172 -22.38 -5.34 5.25
CA ALA A 172 -22.56 -3.90 5.48
C ALA A 172 -21.25 -3.12 5.64
N HIS A 173 -20.16 -3.79 5.93
CA HIS A 173 -18.91 -3.11 6.29
C HIS A 173 -17.70 -3.77 5.64
N PHE A 174 -16.70 -2.97 5.25
CA PHE A 174 -15.40 -3.48 4.88
C PHE A 174 -14.68 -4.06 6.11
N ASP A 175 -13.91 -5.13 5.91
CA ASP A 175 -12.99 -5.74 6.87
C ASP A 175 -13.60 -6.10 8.24
N ARG A 176 -14.89 -6.49 8.23
CA ARG A 176 -15.66 -6.91 9.41
C ARG A 176 -16.24 -8.32 9.27
N GLY A 177 -15.68 -9.11 8.37
CA GLY A 177 -16.08 -10.51 8.19
C GLY A 177 -15.50 -11.43 9.27
N THR A 178 -15.94 -12.69 9.26
CA THR A 178 -15.36 -13.75 10.08
C THR A 178 -13.95 -14.07 9.57
N LEU A 179 -12.97 -14.07 10.44
CA LEU A 179 -11.59 -14.42 10.10
C LEU A 179 -11.48 -15.93 9.90
N ILE A 180 -11.11 -16.35 8.68
CA ILE A 180 -11.05 -17.76 8.27
C ILE A 180 -9.65 -18.32 8.42
N ASP A 181 -8.62 -17.51 8.07
CA ASP A 181 -7.22 -17.85 8.28
C ASP A 181 -6.40 -16.57 8.47
N GLN A 182 -5.29 -16.67 9.17
CA GLN A 182 -4.46 -15.51 9.48
C GLN A 182 -3.02 -15.92 9.71
N THR A 183 -2.08 -15.06 9.31
CA THR A 183 -0.67 -15.22 9.72
C THR A 183 -0.59 -15.41 11.24
N PRO A 184 0.08 -16.47 11.74
CA PRO A 184 0.20 -16.71 13.17
C PRO A 184 0.82 -15.53 13.93
N HIS A 185 0.30 -15.28 15.14
CA HIS A 185 0.89 -14.27 16.02
C HIS A 185 2.36 -14.61 16.35
N PRO A 186 3.27 -13.65 16.42
CA PRO A 186 3.07 -12.20 16.33
C PRO A 186 3.12 -11.60 14.90
N GLY A 187 3.01 -12.41 13.88
CA GLY A 187 3.16 -12.01 12.49
C GLY A 187 4.54 -12.30 11.91
N VAL A 188 4.81 -11.80 10.73
CA VAL A 188 6.09 -11.89 10.03
C VAL A 188 6.85 -10.58 10.11
N ASP A 189 8.17 -10.67 10.10
CA ASP A 189 9.03 -9.49 10.10
C ASP A 189 8.90 -8.70 8.80
N ILE A 190 8.88 -7.38 8.90
CA ILE A 190 8.93 -6.48 7.76
C ILE A 190 10.39 -6.43 7.27
N PRO A 191 10.67 -6.73 5.98
CA PRO A 191 12.02 -6.65 5.45
C PRO A 191 12.54 -5.22 5.53
N ASP A 192 13.72 -5.03 6.13
CA ASP A 192 14.39 -3.73 6.23
C ASP A 192 13.43 -2.57 6.58
N PRO A 193 12.80 -2.57 7.78
CA PRO A 193 11.68 -1.67 8.10
C PRO A 193 12.00 -0.19 7.87
N ASP A 194 13.27 0.19 8.02
CA ASP A 194 13.71 1.59 7.89
C ASP A 194 13.83 2.05 6.43
N THR A 195 13.87 1.13 5.48
CA THR A 195 13.96 1.42 4.04
C THR A 195 12.83 0.83 3.21
N CYS A 196 12.01 -0.04 3.80
CA CYS A 196 10.91 -0.71 3.12
C CYS A 196 9.89 0.29 2.55
N THR A 197 9.47 0.04 1.33
CA THR A 197 8.38 0.77 0.66
C THR A 197 7.09 -0.07 0.65
N PRO A 198 5.91 0.53 0.47
CA PRO A 198 4.66 -0.22 0.34
C PRO A 198 4.69 -1.27 -0.78
N ALA A 199 5.36 -0.98 -1.88
CA ALA A 199 5.53 -1.93 -2.99
C ALA A 199 6.41 -3.12 -2.61
N GLN A 200 7.47 -2.90 -1.84
CA GLN A 200 8.33 -3.98 -1.33
C GLN A 200 7.58 -4.84 -0.31
N LEU A 201 6.85 -4.22 0.61
CA LEU A 201 6.05 -4.93 1.59
C LEU A 201 4.93 -5.75 0.92
N SER A 202 4.25 -5.17 -0.10
CA SER A 202 3.27 -5.87 -0.91
C SER A 202 3.87 -7.12 -1.56
N ARG A 203 5.04 -6.99 -2.21
CA ARG A 203 5.74 -8.13 -2.84
C ARG A 203 6.16 -9.20 -1.83
N HIS A 204 6.47 -8.81 -0.60
CA HIS A 204 6.81 -9.75 0.47
C HIS A 204 5.60 -10.54 0.95
N LEU A 205 4.45 -9.88 1.13
CA LEU A 205 3.23 -10.49 1.66
C LEU A 205 2.38 -11.21 0.61
N ALA A 206 2.47 -10.81 -0.66
CA ALA A 206 1.62 -11.35 -1.72
C ALA A 206 1.71 -12.88 -1.91
N PRO A 207 2.90 -13.51 -1.92
CA PRO A 207 2.99 -14.97 -2.00
C PRO A 207 2.37 -15.67 -0.78
N MET A 208 2.54 -15.10 0.41
CA MET A 208 1.99 -15.65 1.66
C MET A 208 0.46 -15.61 1.65
N GLY A 209 -0.10 -14.47 1.22
CA GLY A 209 -1.55 -14.30 1.09
C GLY A 209 -2.14 -15.22 0.03
N ALA A 210 -1.47 -15.37 -1.10
CA ALA A 210 -1.87 -16.26 -2.18
C ALA A 210 -1.90 -17.74 -1.73
N GLU A 211 -0.86 -18.20 -1.06
CA GLU A 211 -0.80 -19.55 -0.47
C GLU A 211 -1.90 -19.76 0.58
N MET A 212 -2.09 -18.80 1.49
CA MET A 212 -3.15 -18.86 2.51
C MET A 212 -4.53 -18.97 1.87
N LEU A 213 -4.81 -18.17 0.84
CA LEU A 213 -6.09 -18.21 0.12
C LEU A 213 -6.34 -19.58 -0.52
N VAL A 214 -5.35 -20.15 -1.21
CA VAL A 214 -5.46 -21.49 -1.81
C VAL A 214 -5.67 -22.55 -0.73
N ASN A 215 -4.99 -22.46 0.40
CA ASN A 215 -5.16 -23.38 1.52
C ASN A 215 -6.57 -23.29 2.14
N VAL A 216 -7.15 -22.09 2.22
CA VAL A 216 -8.55 -21.88 2.63
C VAL A 216 -9.52 -22.55 1.64
N LEU A 217 -9.25 -22.49 0.33
CA LEU A 217 -10.07 -23.15 -0.68
C LEU A 217 -9.95 -24.68 -0.57
N ARG A 218 -8.74 -25.22 -0.50
CA ARG A 218 -8.46 -26.68 -0.39
C ARG A 218 -9.11 -27.29 0.86
N SER A 219 -8.99 -26.63 1.99
CA SER A 219 -9.57 -27.08 3.27
C SER A 219 -11.07 -26.84 3.39
N ARG A 220 -11.66 -26.08 2.45
CA ARG A 220 -13.07 -25.67 2.51
C ARG A 220 -13.43 -24.94 3.79
N ALA A 221 -12.47 -24.21 4.37
CA ALA A 221 -12.68 -23.47 5.61
C ALA A 221 -13.80 -22.43 5.51
N PHE A 222 -14.09 -21.96 4.29
CA PHE A 222 -15.19 -21.04 3.95
C PHE A 222 -16.59 -21.69 4.01
N VAL A 223 -16.70 -23.01 4.11
CA VAL A 223 -17.99 -23.71 4.21
C VAL A 223 -18.50 -23.67 5.64
N PRO A 224 -19.78 -23.30 5.91
CA PRO A 224 -20.34 -23.32 7.27
C PRO A 224 -20.38 -24.75 7.89
N PRO A 225 -20.34 -24.85 9.24
CA PRO A 225 -20.19 -23.75 10.18
C PRO A 225 -18.78 -23.16 10.13
N LEU A 226 -18.70 -21.83 10.08
CA LEU A 226 -17.40 -21.15 10.05
C LEU A 226 -16.72 -21.26 11.43
N LYS A 227 -15.41 -21.50 11.40
CA LYS A 227 -14.59 -21.43 12.60
C LYS A 227 -13.81 -20.11 12.52
N GLU A 228 -14.11 -19.21 13.42
CA GLU A 228 -13.35 -17.97 13.51
C GLU A 228 -11.96 -18.28 14.08
N VAL A 229 -10.94 -17.81 13.38
CA VAL A 229 -9.56 -17.86 13.80
C VAL A 229 -9.04 -16.43 13.93
N GLY A 230 -8.10 -16.19 14.81
CA GLY A 230 -7.51 -14.85 14.94
C GLY A 230 -6.77 -14.75 16.26
N TRP A 231 -5.59 -14.16 16.18
CA TRP A 231 -4.74 -13.95 17.36
C TRP A 231 -5.39 -13.02 18.38
N PHE A 232 -6.23 -12.09 17.91
CA PHE A 232 -6.89 -11.08 18.74
C PHE A 232 -7.76 -11.70 19.83
N GLN A 233 -8.40 -12.83 19.55
CA GLN A 233 -9.24 -13.51 20.55
C GLN A 233 -8.45 -14.34 21.56
N SER A 234 -7.32 -14.92 21.11
CA SER A 234 -6.56 -15.90 21.89
C SER A 234 -5.43 -15.31 22.74
N ALA A 235 -4.93 -14.12 22.40
CA ALA A 235 -3.70 -13.58 22.99
C ALA A 235 -3.91 -12.59 24.14
N GLY A 236 -5.13 -12.45 24.70
CA GLY A 236 -5.41 -11.47 25.76
C GLY A 236 -5.30 -10.00 25.29
N LEU A 237 -5.30 -9.78 23.99
CA LEU A 237 -5.11 -8.46 23.37
C LEU A 237 -6.43 -7.73 23.09
N LYS A 238 -7.54 -8.18 23.70
CA LYS A 238 -8.88 -7.59 23.53
C LYS A 238 -8.94 -6.12 23.88
N ASP A 239 -8.08 -5.67 24.78
CA ASP A 239 -8.02 -4.28 25.27
C ASP A 239 -7.08 -3.40 24.41
N ARG A 240 -6.39 -3.97 23.43
CA ARG A 240 -5.54 -3.18 22.56
C ARG A 240 -6.41 -2.37 21.59
N PRO A 241 -6.16 -1.06 21.43
CA PRO A 241 -6.90 -0.25 20.48
C PRO A 241 -6.68 -0.75 19.05
N ILE A 242 -7.78 -1.00 18.35
CA ILE A 242 -7.77 -1.41 16.94
C ILE A 242 -7.52 -0.16 16.10
N ARG A 243 -6.46 -0.19 15.33
CA ARG A 243 -6.10 0.91 14.41
C ARG A 243 -6.87 0.78 13.10
N HIS A 244 -7.30 1.91 12.58
CA HIS A 244 -7.85 2.02 11.23
C HIS A 244 -6.74 2.41 10.25
N ALA A 245 -6.82 1.93 9.01
CA ALA A 245 -5.93 2.26 7.91
C ALA A 245 -6.71 3.00 6.80
N PRO A 246 -7.08 4.28 7.02
CA PRO A 246 -7.87 5.04 6.07
C PRO A 246 -7.14 5.25 4.75
N LYS A 247 -7.88 5.64 3.73
CA LYS A 247 -7.29 6.06 2.45
C LYS A 247 -6.41 7.29 2.69
N ILE A 248 -5.21 7.27 2.14
CA ILE A 248 -4.30 8.41 2.18
C ILE A 248 -4.93 9.60 1.45
N SER A 249 -5.04 10.69 2.16
CA SER A 249 -5.56 11.96 1.68
C SER A 249 -4.42 12.86 1.17
N LYS A 250 -4.78 13.99 0.56
CA LYS A 250 -3.78 14.99 0.19
C LYS A 250 -3.14 15.62 1.42
N GLU A 251 -3.90 15.79 2.51
CA GLU A 251 -3.39 16.39 3.74
C GLU A 251 -2.36 15.50 4.43
N ASP A 252 -2.46 14.18 4.33
CA ASP A 252 -1.44 13.26 4.86
C ASP A 252 -0.07 13.44 4.15
N MET A 253 -0.08 14.02 2.96
CA MET A 253 1.11 14.32 2.16
C MET A 253 1.63 15.75 2.37
N ARG A 254 0.94 16.60 3.13
CA ARG A 254 1.38 17.94 3.46
C ARG A 254 2.44 17.86 4.54
N VAL A 255 3.65 18.33 4.22
CA VAL A 255 4.74 18.35 5.20
C VAL A 255 4.55 19.52 6.16
N ASP A 256 4.81 19.26 7.43
CA ASP A 256 4.88 20.31 8.46
C ASP A 256 6.32 20.35 9.01
N PHE A 257 7.13 21.21 8.45
CA PHE A 257 8.53 21.36 8.86
C PHE A 257 8.70 21.90 10.28
N LYS A 258 7.66 22.48 10.86
CA LYS A 258 7.72 23.02 12.24
C LYS A 258 7.58 21.92 13.29
N THR A 259 6.90 20.81 12.95
CA THR A 259 6.58 19.76 13.92
C THR A 259 7.17 18.39 13.53
N TRP A 260 7.51 18.18 12.25
CA TRP A 260 8.03 16.90 11.80
C TRP A 260 9.55 16.83 11.95
N SER A 261 10.04 15.73 12.53
CA SER A 261 11.47 15.43 12.53
C SER A 261 11.94 15.09 11.10
N ALA A 262 13.24 15.26 10.85
CA ALA A 262 13.86 14.87 9.59
C ALA A 262 13.55 13.40 9.24
N ASP A 263 13.66 12.50 10.21
CA ASP A 263 13.36 11.07 10.03
C ASP A 263 11.90 10.82 9.64
N ARG A 264 10.94 11.59 10.20
CA ARG A 264 9.54 11.53 9.81
C ARG A 264 9.33 11.99 8.38
N ILE A 265 9.98 13.08 7.96
CA ILE A 265 9.90 13.60 6.59
C ILE A 265 10.42 12.55 5.59
N VAL A 266 11.63 12.03 5.81
CA VAL A 266 12.25 11.01 4.95
C VAL A 266 11.36 9.76 4.86
N ARG A 267 10.90 9.26 6.00
CA ARG A 267 10.02 8.08 6.07
C ARG A 267 8.72 8.32 5.31
N THR A 268 8.05 9.43 5.56
CA THR A 268 6.75 9.72 4.93
C THR A 268 6.92 9.91 3.43
N LEU A 269 7.96 10.61 2.98
CA LEU A 269 8.28 10.76 1.56
C LEU A 269 8.53 9.40 0.89
N ARG A 270 9.34 8.53 1.51
CA ARG A 270 9.61 7.17 1.00
C ARG A 270 8.33 6.35 0.85
N ILE A 271 7.42 6.44 1.82
CA ILE A 271 6.21 5.63 1.84
C ILE A 271 5.14 6.18 0.89
N LEU A 272 4.94 7.49 0.85
CA LEU A 272 3.91 8.13 0.05
C LEU A 272 4.38 8.51 -1.36
N GLY A 273 5.69 8.57 -1.59
CA GLY A 273 6.32 8.85 -2.89
C GLY A 273 6.39 10.34 -3.26
N GLU A 274 5.61 11.18 -2.62
CA GLU A 274 5.57 12.64 -2.83
C GLU A 274 5.06 13.32 -1.56
N LEU A 275 5.66 14.46 -1.19
CA LEU A 275 5.10 15.38 -0.21
C LEU A 275 4.84 16.73 -0.87
N TRP A 276 4.09 17.61 -0.21
CA TRP A 276 3.87 18.95 -0.72
C TRP A 276 3.85 19.98 0.42
N ASP A 277 4.15 21.21 0.05
CA ASP A 277 4.09 22.40 0.91
C ASP A 277 3.60 23.60 0.11
N ASP A 278 2.92 24.54 0.75
CA ASP A 278 2.38 25.75 0.14
C ASP A 278 2.94 27.04 0.74
N SER A 279 3.90 26.93 1.66
CA SER A 279 4.48 28.05 2.38
C SER A 279 5.92 28.40 1.97
N ILE A 280 6.72 27.41 1.62
CA ILE A 280 8.16 27.56 1.33
C ILE A 280 8.40 28.57 0.22
N PHE A 281 7.65 28.46 -0.89
CA PHE A 281 7.86 29.35 -2.03
C PHE A 281 7.61 30.82 -1.66
N GLU A 282 6.54 31.09 -0.92
CA GLU A 282 6.17 32.43 -0.46
C GLU A 282 7.19 33.01 0.53
N GLN A 283 7.78 32.17 1.37
CA GLN A 283 8.80 32.59 2.33
C GLN A 283 10.10 32.97 1.64
N LEU A 284 10.55 32.19 0.68
CA LEU A 284 11.86 32.35 0.03
C LEU A 284 11.89 33.36 -1.13
N CYS A 285 10.79 33.49 -1.87
CA CYS A 285 10.76 34.22 -3.14
C CYS A 285 10.06 35.57 -3.02
N ASN A 286 10.52 36.56 -3.83
CA ASN A 286 9.87 37.86 -3.96
C ASN A 286 8.49 37.72 -4.64
N ARG A 287 7.47 38.33 -4.05
CA ARG A 287 6.06 38.26 -4.49
C ARG A 287 5.74 39.02 -5.79
N LYS A 288 6.67 39.79 -6.37
CA LYS A 288 6.30 40.79 -7.37
C LYS A 288 5.65 40.27 -8.65
N ASP A 289 5.86 38.99 -8.99
CA ASP A 289 5.37 38.40 -10.25
C ASP A 289 4.60 37.08 -10.11
N ASP A 290 4.64 36.42 -8.97
CA ASP A 290 4.08 35.09 -8.78
C ASP A 290 3.35 34.98 -7.43
N GLY A 291 2.04 34.74 -7.43
CA GLY A 291 1.27 34.44 -6.22
C GLY A 291 1.78 33.22 -5.47
N PRO A 292 1.15 32.84 -4.32
CA PRO A 292 1.55 31.68 -3.56
C PRO A 292 1.51 30.44 -4.45
N ARG A 293 2.63 29.68 -4.48
CA ARG A 293 2.77 28.48 -5.28
C ARG A 293 3.06 27.28 -4.39
N ARG A 294 2.35 26.21 -4.67
CA ARG A 294 2.64 24.92 -4.05
C ARG A 294 3.92 24.34 -4.61
N ILE A 295 4.71 23.73 -3.72
CA ILE A 295 5.81 22.87 -4.12
C ILE A 295 5.45 21.40 -3.90
N LYS A 296 5.97 20.51 -4.74
CA LYS A 296 5.89 19.07 -4.63
C LYS A 296 7.28 18.51 -4.45
N ILE A 297 7.54 17.88 -3.34
CA ILE A 297 8.84 17.38 -2.94
C ILE A 297 8.95 15.92 -3.36
N HIS A 298 10.01 15.59 -4.10
CA HIS A 298 10.25 14.26 -4.66
C HIS A 298 11.44 13.54 -4.03
N GLN A 299 12.47 14.32 -3.64
CA GLN A 299 13.68 13.80 -3.00
C GLN A 299 14.18 14.77 -1.96
N VAL A 300 14.62 14.23 -0.83
CA VAL A 300 15.27 14.97 0.23
C VAL A 300 16.53 14.23 0.68
N ARG A 301 17.48 15.01 1.15
CA ARG A 301 18.66 14.52 1.88
C ARG A 301 18.70 15.18 3.25
N VAL A 302 19.08 14.42 4.26
CA VAL A 302 19.32 14.95 5.60
C VAL A 302 20.80 15.24 5.76
N ALA A 303 21.12 16.44 6.19
CA ALA A 303 22.45 16.82 6.64
C ALA A 303 22.40 17.04 8.16
N GLU A 304 23.41 16.56 8.85
CA GLU A 304 23.60 16.85 10.26
C GLU A 304 24.33 18.19 10.40
N LEU A 305 23.96 18.97 11.41
CA LEU A 305 24.71 20.19 11.76
C LEU A 305 26.01 19.78 12.41
N ASP A 306 27.12 20.35 11.95
CA ASP A 306 28.40 20.15 12.60
C ASP A 306 28.35 20.64 14.04
N GLN A 307 29.10 19.97 14.94
CA GLN A 307 29.05 20.21 16.40
C GLN A 307 29.43 21.65 16.82
N LEU A 308 30.00 22.45 15.92
CA LEU A 308 30.38 23.84 16.14
C LEU A 308 29.19 24.83 16.22
N GLU A 309 28.00 24.39 15.83
CA GLU A 309 26.80 25.25 15.73
C GLU A 309 25.77 25.02 16.84
N SER A 310 26.22 24.52 18.02
CA SER A 310 25.32 24.24 19.15
C SER A 310 24.52 25.46 19.66
N ASP A 311 25.00 26.67 19.41
CA ASP A 311 24.49 27.94 19.93
C ASP A 311 23.64 28.73 18.90
N ILE A 312 23.48 28.21 17.68
CA ILE A 312 22.66 28.87 16.66
C ILE A 312 21.18 28.67 17.00
N GLU A 313 20.45 29.77 17.10
CA GLU A 313 19.00 29.76 17.21
C GLU A 313 18.42 29.17 15.92
N ILE A 314 17.81 27.97 16.01
CA ILE A 314 17.22 27.30 14.89
C ILE A 314 15.92 28.03 14.52
N ILE A 315 16.00 28.85 13.48
CA ILE A 315 14.82 29.48 12.89
C ILE A 315 14.11 28.41 12.05
N PRO A 316 12.87 28.04 12.35
CA PRO A 316 12.14 27.01 11.58
C PRO A 316 11.63 27.58 10.25
N GLU A 317 12.51 28.17 9.47
CA GLU A 317 12.25 28.80 8.18
C GLU A 317 13.07 28.11 7.08
N PRO A 318 12.55 28.06 5.84
CA PRO A 318 13.32 27.57 4.71
C PRO A 318 14.45 28.58 4.37
N PHE A 319 15.55 28.08 3.87
CA PHE A 319 16.69 28.88 3.40
C PHE A 319 17.31 28.29 2.15
N TRP A 320 18.12 29.08 1.46
CA TRP A 320 18.97 28.57 0.40
C TRP A 320 20.31 28.14 1.00
N SER A 321 20.71 26.89 0.75
CA SER A 321 22.03 26.39 1.14
C SER A 321 23.00 26.45 -0.05
N PRO A 322 23.99 27.40 -0.07
CA PRO A 322 24.98 27.47 -1.12
C PRO A 322 25.87 26.22 -1.18
N VAL A 323 26.21 25.68 -0.02
CA VAL A 323 27.01 24.45 0.11
C VAL A 323 26.38 23.26 -0.55
N HIS A 324 25.05 23.16 -0.45
CA HIS A 324 24.28 22.05 -1.01
C HIS A 324 23.62 22.38 -2.35
N GLY A 325 23.58 23.64 -2.75
CA GLY A 325 22.98 24.11 -3.99
C GLY A 325 21.46 23.87 -4.06
N CYS A 326 20.76 23.91 -2.93
CA CYS A 326 19.34 23.60 -2.84
C CYS A 326 18.62 24.38 -1.74
N VAL A 327 17.29 24.41 -1.83
CA VAL A 327 16.44 24.83 -0.72
C VAL A 327 16.56 23.83 0.42
N ALA A 328 16.73 24.34 1.63
CA ALA A 328 16.86 23.56 2.85
C ALA A 328 15.91 24.08 3.93
N HIS A 329 15.66 23.26 4.94
CA HIS A 329 14.82 23.60 6.07
C HIS A 329 15.34 22.95 7.35
N TYR A 330 15.41 23.69 8.44
CA TYR A 330 15.68 23.12 9.76
C TYR A 330 14.48 22.33 10.27
N THR A 331 14.75 21.27 11.01
CA THR A 331 13.72 20.46 11.66
C THR A 331 13.85 20.54 13.19
N PRO A 332 12.78 20.26 13.96
CA PRO A 332 12.80 20.34 15.43
C PRO A 332 13.85 19.44 16.11
N ASP A 333 14.27 18.38 15.44
CA ASP A 333 15.33 17.47 15.89
C ASP A 333 16.76 17.94 15.52
N ARG A 334 16.93 19.25 15.22
CA ARG A 334 18.21 19.92 14.92
C ARG A 334 18.95 19.30 13.72
N LYS A 335 18.23 18.88 12.71
CA LYS A 335 18.78 18.42 11.43
C LYS A 335 18.36 19.36 10.31
N VAL A 336 19.09 19.30 9.19
CA VAL A 336 18.78 20.05 7.98
C VAL A 336 18.21 19.09 6.94
N VAL A 337 17.02 19.39 6.43
CA VAL A 337 16.42 18.67 5.29
C VAL A 337 16.65 19.49 4.04
N CYS A 338 17.51 18.99 3.16
CA CYS A 338 17.80 19.54 1.84
C CYS A 338 16.79 19.01 0.82
N LEU A 339 16.10 19.90 0.11
CA LEU A 339 15.15 19.56 -0.96
C LEU A 339 15.93 19.31 -2.26
N GLU A 340 16.43 18.11 -2.48
CA GLU A 340 17.25 17.78 -3.66
C GLU A 340 16.46 17.85 -4.96
N SER A 341 15.19 17.39 -4.94
CA SER A 341 14.30 17.44 -6.10
C SER A 341 12.88 17.81 -5.68
N PHE A 342 12.40 18.93 -6.20
CA PHE A 342 11.01 19.35 -6.03
C PHE A 342 10.51 20.08 -7.28
N THR A 343 9.20 20.23 -7.39
CA THR A 343 8.52 20.92 -8.48
C THR A 343 7.71 22.08 -7.92
N VAL A 344 7.92 23.27 -8.45
CA VAL A 344 7.05 24.43 -8.20
C VAL A 344 5.83 24.33 -9.11
N GLU A 345 4.64 24.65 -8.60
CA GLU A 345 3.40 24.61 -9.37
C GLU A 345 3.51 25.41 -10.67
N GLY A 346 3.11 24.78 -11.78
CA GLY A 346 3.24 25.35 -13.13
C GLY A 346 4.60 25.16 -13.80
N GLN A 347 5.60 24.59 -13.11
CA GLN A 347 6.95 24.38 -13.64
C GLN A 347 7.23 22.92 -14.02
N GLY A 348 8.38 22.67 -14.62
CA GLY A 348 8.85 21.33 -14.96
C GLY A 348 9.11 20.48 -13.71
N ARG A 349 8.93 19.16 -13.84
CA ARG A 349 9.16 18.24 -12.72
C ARG A 349 10.63 18.25 -12.32
N GLY A 350 10.90 18.45 -11.03
CA GLY A 350 12.24 18.40 -10.45
C GLY A 350 13.09 19.66 -10.65
N THR A 351 12.57 20.70 -11.32
CA THR A 351 13.32 21.95 -11.62
C THR A 351 13.17 23.02 -10.53
N GLY A 352 12.73 22.63 -9.33
CA GLY A 352 12.40 23.60 -8.27
C GLY A 352 13.57 24.46 -7.82
N ASN A 353 14.75 23.86 -7.60
CA ASN A 353 15.93 24.59 -7.20
C ASN A 353 16.40 25.63 -8.24
N GLU A 354 16.41 25.24 -9.52
CA GLU A 354 16.74 26.12 -10.63
C GLU A 354 15.75 27.28 -10.77
N TYR A 355 14.47 26.99 -10.49
CA TYR A 355 13.40 28.00 -10.57
C TYR A 355 13.45 28.99 -9.40
N VAL A 356 13.75 28.53 -8.17
CA VAL A 356 13.77 29.33 -6.95
C VAL A 356 15.00 30.21 -6.88
N LEU A 357 16.19 29.71 -7.23
CA LEU A 357 17.47 30.40 -7.06
C LEU A 357 17.47 31.86 -7.59
N PRO A 358 17.04 32.16 -8.82
CA PRO A 358 17.06 33.53 -9.34
C PRO A 358 15.97 34.44 -8.72
N ARG A 359 15.05 33.87 -7.93
CA ARG A 359 13.89 34.54 -7.31
C ARG A 359 14.02 34.73 -5.82
N LEU A 360 15.12 34.27 -5.23
CA LEU A 360 15.35 34.40 -3.78
C LEU A 360 15.29 35.88 -3.35
N LYS A 361 14.68 36.14 -2.20
CA LYS A 361 14.77 37.42 -1.51
C LYS A 361 16.22 37.68 -1.12
N ASP A 362 16.60 38.96 -1.03
CA ASP A 362 17.99 39.35 -0.74
C ASP A 362 18.48 38.83 0.60
N ASP A 363 17.64 38.74 1.61
CA ASP A 363 17.94 38.21 2.95
C ASP A 363 18.33 36.70 2.93
N TYR A 364 17.94 35.95 1.90
CA TYR A 364 18.22 34.52 1.77
C TYR A 364 19.37 34.20 0.80
N LYS A 365 19.99 35.23 0.18
CA LYS A 365 21.07 35.02 -0.79
C LYS A 365 22.44 34.78 -0.14
N PHE A 366 22.59 35.04 1.14
CA PHE A 366 23.90 35.13 1.82
C PHE A 366 23.98 34.37 3.15
N LEU A 367 23.19 33.36 3.40
CA LEU A 367 23.44 32.49 4.53
C LEU A 367 24.59 31.53 4.15
N ASP A 368 25.82 31.99 4.31
CA ASP A 368 27.01 31.15 4.36
C ASP A 368 26.99 30.39 5.70
N LEU A 369 26.46 29.15 5.64
CA LEU A 369 26.53 28.18 6.73
C LEU A 369 27.56 27.12 6.36
#